data_14874ef5264e415e2da21196e59c7156
#
_entry.id   14874ef5264e415e2da21196e59c7156
#
_cell.length_a   1.000
_cell.length_b   1.000
_cell.length_c   1.000
_cell.angle_alpha   90.00
_cell.angle_beta   90.00
_cell.angle_gamma   90.00
#
_symmetry.space_group_name_H-M   'P 1'
#
loop_
_entity.id
_entity.type
_entity.pdbx_description
1 polymer ?
#
loop_
_entity_poly.entity_id
_entity_poly.type
_entity_poly.pdbx_seq_one_letter_code
_entity_poly.pdbx_strand_id
1 'polypeptide(L)'
;MKLAIIGLGRMGANMARRLMQHGHEVVVHNRSREPIDELAAEGAIPAYDHDELVAKLEAPRVVWLMVPAGDPVDQQIAAVAPRLERGDIIVDGGNSRFLDTLARGEKLEAQGI
;
A
#
# COMPACT_ATOMS: atom_id res chain seq x y z
N MET A 1 -8.87 -3.68 12.15
CA MET A 1 -7.56 -3.97 11.54
C MET A 1 -7.00 -2.69 10.94
N LYS A 2 -5.71 -2.51 11.00
CA LYS A 2 -5.04 -1.35 10.41
C LYS A 2 -4.19 -1.79 9.24
N LEU A 3 -4.33 -1.15 8.09
CA LEU A 3 -3.58 -1.47 6.89
C LEU A 3 -3.32 -0.21 6.07
N ALA A 4 -2.39 -0.31 5.13
CA ALA A 4 -2.07 0.80 4.24
C ALA A 4 -2.50 0.51 2.81
N ILE A 5 -2.92 1.56 2.10
CA ILE A 5 -3.18 1.51 0.67
C ILE A 5 -2.30 2.55 -0.01
N ILE A 6 -1.53 2.11 -0.98
CA ILE A 6 -0.72 2.97 -1.84
C ILE A 6 -1.35 2.99 -3.22
N GLY A 7 -1.62 4.18 -3.73
CA GLY A 7 -2.29 4.37 -5.00
C GLY A 7 -3.78 4.66 -4.78
N LEU A 8 -4.12 5.93 -4.86
CA LEU A 8 -5.47 6.43 -4.57
C LEU A 8 -6.19 6.88 -5.82
N GLY A 9 -6.04 6.10 -6.90
CA GLY A 9 -6.91 6.24 -8.04
C GLY A 9 -8.33 5.80 -7.67
N ARG A 10 -9.22 5.73 -8.65
CA ARG A 10 -10.63 5.42 -8.41
C ARG A 10 -10.84 4.15 -7.57
N MET A 11 -10.15 3.06 -7.93
CA MET A 11 -10.29 1.78 -7.22
C MET A 11 -9.69 1.84 -5.83
N GLY A 12 -8.48 2.38 -5.70
CA GLY A 12 -7.80 2.47 -4.40
C GLY A 12 -8.55 3.35 -3.41
N ALA A 13 -9.03 4.50 -3.86
CA ALA A 13 -9.83 5.40 -3.02
C ALA A 13 -11.14 4.76 -2.58
N ASN A 14 -11.84 4.08 -3.50
CA ASN A 14 -13.10 3.39 -3.16
C ASN A 14 -12.86 2.23 -2.19
N MET A 15 -11.77 1.51 -2.36
CA MET A 15 -11.39 0.44 -1.43
C MET A 15 -11.11 0.98 -0.03
N ALA A 16 -10.39 2.10 0.06
CA ALA A 16 -10.12 2.75 1.35
C ALA A 16 -11.42 3.15 2.06
N ARG A 17 -12.34 3.77 1.32
CA ARG A 17 -13.65 4.16 1.86
C ARG A 17 -14.45 2.96 2.36
N ARG A 18 -14.45 1.88 1.59
CA ARG A 18 -15.17 0.66 1.94
C ARG A 18 -14.62 0.02 3.20
N LEU A 19 -13.31 -0.04 3.33
CA LEU A 19 -12.66 -0.58 4.53
C LEU A 19 -12.98 0.27 5.76
N MET A 20 -12.95 1.58 5.63
CA MET A 20 -13.31 2.48 6.74
C MET A 20 -14.77 2.31 7.16
N GLN A 21 -15.70 2.07 6.22
CA GLN A 21 -17.09 1.80 6.51
C GLN A 21 -17.29 0.52 7.32
N HIS A 22 -16.37 -0.43 7.19
CA HIS A 22 -16.38 -1.69 7.93
C HIS A 22 -15.56 -1.64 9.22
N GLY A 23 -15.17 -0.46 9.68
CA GLY A 23 -14.50 -0.27 10.95
C GLY A 23 -12.98 -0.45 10.93
N HIS A 24 -12.38 -0.57 9.76
CA HIS A 24 -10.91 -0.67 9.65
C HIS A 24 -10.26 0.71 9.64
N GLU A 25 -9.05 0.79 10.17
CA GLU A 25 -8.21 1.97 10.05
C GLU A 25 -7.34 1.84 8.79
N VAL A 26 -7.34 2.86 7.94
CA VAL A 26 -6.62 2.82 6.66
C VAL A 26 -5.63 3.96 6.58
N VAL A 27 -4.35 3.62 6.42
CA VAL A 27 -3.29 4.59 6.12
C VAL A 27 -3.22 4.73 4.61
N VAL A 28 -3.29 5.95 4.09
CA VAL A 28 -3.35 6.19 2.66
C VAL A 28 -2.14 6.98 2.17
N HIS A 29 -1.59 6.55 1.05
CA HIS A 29 -0.48 7.23 0.38
C HIS A 29 -0.72 7.22 -1.13
N ASN A 30 -0.35 8.31 -1.78
CA ASN A 30 -0.44 8.45 -3.22
C ASN A 30 0.69 9.35 -3.72
N ARG A 31 1.01 9.23 -4.98
CA ARG A 31 2.00 10.08 -5.63
C ARG A 31 1.58 11.55 -5.58
N SER A 32 0.29 11.83 -5.81
CA SER A 32 -0.28 13.16 -5.70
C SER A 32 -0.89 13.37 -4.32
N ARG A 33 -0.69 14.55 -3.76
CA ARG A 33 -1.16 14.90 -2.41
C ARG A 33 -2.68 15.02 -2.30
N GLU A 34 -3.34 15.50 -3.33
CA GLU A 34 -4.79 15.79 -3.29
C GLU A 34 -5.65 14.61 -2.87
N PRO A 35 -5.49 13.41 -3.46
CA PRO A 35 -6.27 12.25 -3.01
C PRO A 35 -6.01 11.87 -1.56
N ILE A 36 -4.80 12.07 -1.06
CA ILE A 36 -4.46 11.80 0.34
C ILE A 36 -5.27 12.74 1.25
N ASP A 37 -5.28 14.02 0.92
CA ASP A 37 -5.99 15.04 1.70
C ASP A 37 -7.51 14.79 1.68
N GLU A 38 -8.06 14.41 0.53
CA GLU A 38 -9.49 14.09 0.40
C GLU A 38 -9.90 12.94 1.31
N LEU A 39 -9.14 11.85 1.29
CA LEU A 39 -9.44 10.69 2.12
C LEU A 39 -9.18 10.95 3.59
N ALA A 40 -8.19 11.77 3.92
CA ALA A 40 -7.95 12.18 5.30
C ALA A 40 -9.14 12.95 5.87
N ALA A 41 -9.78 13.78 5.05
CA ALA A 41 -11.00 14.48 5.45
C ALA A 41 -12.17 13.53 5.69
N GLU A 42 -12.15 12.34 5.09
CA GLU A 42 -13.17 11.30 5.27
C GLU A 42 -12.85 10.33 6.41
N GLY A 43 -11.71 10.48 7.09
CA GLY A 43 -11.33 9.66 8.23
C GLY A 43 -10.12 8.76 8.04
N ALA A 44 -9.50 8.76 6.85
CA ALA A 44 -8.28 8.00 6.62
C ALA A 44 -7.08 8.64 7.32
N ILE A 45 -6.05 7.85 7.58
CA ILE A 45 -4.79 8.33 8.17
C ILE A 45 -3.86 8.73 7.02
N PRO A 46 -3.51 10.00 6.87
CA PRO A 46 -2.67 10.42 5.74
C PRO A 46 -1.21 10.06 5.95
N ALA A 47 -0.54 9.63 4.88
CA ALA A 47 0.90 9.45 4.84
C ALA A 47 1.43 10.08 3.56
N TYR A 48 2.31 11.05 3.68
CA TYR A 48 2.81 11.82 2.55
C TYR A 48 4.12 11.27 1.99
N ASP A 49 4.75 10.34 2.70
CA ASP A 49 5.91 9.59 2.22
C ASP A 49 5.89 8.16 2.77
N HIS A 50 6.82 7.34 2.30
CA HIS A 50 6.86 5.92 2.67
C HIS A 50 7.30 5.71 4.12
N ASP A 51 8.19 6.54 4.65
CA ASP A 51 8.61 6.45 6.06
C ASP A 51 7.42 6.71 6.99
N GLU A 52 6.64 7.73 6.69
CA GLU A 52 5.44 8.06 7.44
C GLU A 52 4.40 6.94 7.38
N LEU A 53 4.21 6.35 6.19
CA LEU A 53 3.27 5.25 6.01
C LEU A 53 3.62 4.06 6.90
N VAL A 54 4.86 3.63 6.88
CA VAL A 54 5.32 2.48 7.67
C VAL A 54 5.29 2.79 9.16
N ALA A 55 5.67 4.01 9.56
CA ALA A 55 5.66 4.44 10.95
C ALA A 55 4.26 4.45 11.56
N LYS A 56 3.22 4.67 10.76
CA LYS A 56 1.83 4.68 11.21
C LYS A 56 1.19 3.30 11.26
N LEU A 57 1.89 2.26 10.82
CA LEU A 57 1.43 0.87 10.87
C LEU A 57 2.09 0.14 12.04
N GLU A 58 1.40 -0.90 12.51
CA GLU A 58 1.94 -1.81 13.54
C GLU A 58 2.23 -3.17 12.90
N ALA A 59 3.30 -3.83 13.34
CA ALA A 59 3.65 -5.15 12.84
C ALA A 59 2.65 -6.21 13.33
N PRO A 60 2.28 -7.21 12.52
CA PRO A 60 2.65 -7.36 11.12
C PRO A 60 1.94 -6.31 10.24
N ARG A 61 2.73 -5.61 9.45
CA ARG A 61 2.22 -4.54 8.59
C ARG A 61 1.66 -5.11 7.30
N VAL A 62 0.52 -4.57 6.84
CA VAL A 62 -0.09 -4.96 5.57
C VAL A 62 -0.14 -3.72 4.68
N VAL A 63 0.52 -3.80 3.54
CA VAL A 63 0.56 -2.71 2.54
C VAL A 63 -0.05 -3.21 1.25
N TRP A 64 -1.12 -2.58 0.82
CA TRP A 64 -1.85 -2.93 -0.40
C TRP A 64 -1.51 -1.94 -1.51
N LEU A 65 -0.99 -2.46 -2.63
CA LEU A 65 -0.60 -1.63 -3.77
C LEU A 65 -1.71 -1.59 -4.82
N MET A 66 -2.22 -0.40 -5.09
CA MET A 66 -3.27 -0.15 -6.09
C MET A 66 -2.76 0.81 -7.16
N VAL A 67 -1.54 0.59 -7.62
CA VAL A 67 -0.89 1.37 -8.67
C VAL A 67 -0.92 0.61 -10.00
N PRO A 68 -0.71 1.31 -11.16
CA PRO A 68 -0.67 0.63 -12.45
C PRO A 68 0.39 -0.48 -12.49
N ALA A 69 0.10 -1.55 -13.24
CA ALA A 69 1.02 -2.66 -13.41
C ALA A 69 2.35 -2.24 -14.04
N GLY A 70 3.41 -3.01 -13.81
CA GLY A 70 4.74 -2.77 -14.36
C GLY A 70 5.62 -1.95 -13.44
N ASP A 71 6.38 -1.00 -14.00
CA ASP A 71 7.35 -0.20 -13.26
C ASP A 71 6.78 0.52 -12.03
N PRO A 72 5.57 1.09 -12.05
CA PRO A 72 5.01 1.71 -10.84
C PRO A 72 4.91 0.76 -9.65
N VAL A 73 4.55 -0.51 -9.88
CA VAL A 73 4.49 -1.52 -8.81
C VAL A 73 5.89 -1.81 -8.28
N ASP A 74 6.86 -2.01 -9.16
CA ASP A 74 8.25 -2.28 -8.79
C ASP A 74 8.85 -1.11 -8.01
N GLN A 75 8.56 0.12 -8.40
CA GLN A 75 9.02 1.32 -7.70
C GLN A 75 8.45 1.38 -6.28
N GLN A 76 7.18 1.04 -6.09
CA GLN A 76 6.56 1.04 -4.77
C GLN A 76 7.14 -0.07 -3.88
N ILE A 77 7.33 -1.26 -4.42
CA ILE A 77 7.96 -2.36 -3.68
C ILE A 77 9.38 -1.97 -3.26
N ALA A 78 10.17 -1.39 -4.18
CA ALA A 78 11.53 -0.96 -3.89
C ALA A 78 11.58 0.12 -2.79
N ALA A 79 10.57 0.97 -2.72
CA ALA A 79 10.48 2.02 -1.70
C ALA A 79 10.02 1.47 -0.34
N VAL A 80 9.09 0.53 -0.33
CA VAL A 80 8.44 0.04 0.89
C VAL A 80 9.19 -1.13 1.53
N ALA A 81 9.64 -2.10 0.75
CA ALA A 81 10.23 -3.33 1.25
C ALA A 81 11.41 -3.12 2.21
N PRO A 82 12.35 -2.18 1.94
CA PRO A 82 13.46 -1.94 2.89
C PRO A 82 13.00 -1.42 4.26
N ARG A 83 11.80 -0.88 4.34
CA ARG A 83 11.24 -0.33 5.58
C ARG A 83 10.39 -1.33 6.35
N LEU A 84 10.11 -2.48 5.76
CA LEU A 84 9.30 -3.54 6.37
C LEU A 84 10.18 -4.55 7.09
N GLU A 85 9.55 -5.32 7.96
CA GLU A 85 10.19 -6.38 8.72
C GLU A 85 9.67 -7.74 8.26
N ARG A 86 10.37 -8.81 8.67
CA ARG A 86 9.92 -10.17 8.41
C ARG A 86 8.52 -10.38 9.01
N GLY A 87 7.62 -10.95 8.23
CA GLY A 87 6.22 -11.15 8.62
C GLY A 87 5.27 -10.07 8.13
N ASP A 88 5.79 -8.94 7.66
CA ASP A 88 4.98 -7.92 7.02
C ASP A 88 4.57 -8.40 5.62
N ILE A 89 3.44 -7.90 5.12
CA ILE A 89 2.83 -8.37 3.88
C ILE A 89 2.67 -7.22 2.90
N ILE A 90 3.06 -7.45 1.65
CA ILE A 90 2.74 -6.56 0.54
C ILE A 90 1.78 -7.31 -0.38
N VAL A 91 0.63 -6.68 -0.69
CA VAL A 91 -0.36 -7.24 -1.62
C VAL A 91 -0.38 -6.38 -2.88
N ASP A 92 -0.21 -7.01 -4.03
CA ASP A 92 -0.36 -6.36 -5.31
C ASP A 92 -1.81 -6.51 -5.77
N GLY A 93 -2.61 -5.46 -5.59
CA GLY A 93 -4.02 -5.42 -5.96
C GLY A 93 -4.28 -4.83 -7.35
N GLY A 94 -3.22 -4.44 -8.06
CA GLY A 94 -3.33 -3.91 -9.42
C GLY A 94 -3.36 -5.01 -10.47
N ASN A 95 -3.41 -4.59 -11.74
CA ASN A 95 -3.42 -5.50 -12.90
C ASN A 95 -2.00 -5.82 -13.36
N SER A 96 -1.24 -6.57 -12.57
CA SER A 96 0.10 -7.00 -12.93
C SER A 96 0.05 -8.26 -13.79
N ARG A 97 1.05 -8.41 -14.67
CA ARG A 97 1.23 -9.66 -15.41
C ARG A 97 1.61 -10.78 -14.45
N PHE A 98 1.13 -11.98 -14.72
CA PHE A 98 1.40 -13.14 -13.88
C PHE A 98 2.90 -13.37 -13.64
N LEU A 99 3.72 -13.28 -14.70
CA LEU A 99 5.17 -13.48 -14.59
C LEU A 99 5.84 -12.41 -13.74
N ASP A 100 5.41 -11.16 -13.87
CA ASP A 100 5.93 -10.06 -13.04
C ASP A 100 5.58 -10.28 -11.57
N THR A 101 4.38 -10.76 -11.30
CA THR A 101 3.92 -11.06 -9.95
C THR A 101 4.76 -12.18 -9.31
N LEU A 102 5.07 -13.24 -10.06
CA LEU A 102 5.94 -14.31 -9.58
C LEU A 102 7.36 -13.81 -9.26
N ALA A 103 7.94 -13.02 -10.15
CA ALA A 103 9.29 -12.48 -9.94
C ALA A 103 9.34 -11.59 -8.69
N ARG A 104 8.33 -10.77 -8.47
CA ARG A 104 8.21 -9.94 -7.26
C ARG A 104 8.06 -10.79 -6.01
N GLY A 105 7.23 -11.83 -6.07
CA GLY A 105 7.03 -12.75 -4.96
C GLY A 105 8.32 -13.42 -4.53
N GLU A 106 9.11 -13.94 -5.46
CA GLU A 106 10.40 -14.55 -5.16
C GLU A 106 11.37 -13.56 -4.53
N LYS A 107 11.41 -12.34 -5.04
CA LYS A 107 12.28 -11.29 -4.54
C LYS A 107 11.92 -10.90 -3.09
N LEU A 108 10.64 -10.77 -2.80
CA LEU A 108 10.15 -10.44 -1.46
C LEU A 108 10.35 -11.59 -0.48
N GLU A 109 10.13 -12.81 -0.92
CA GLU A 109 10.36 -14.01 -0.12
C GLU A 109 11.81 -14.11 0.33
N ALA A 110 12.76 -13.79 -0.53
CA ALA A 110 14.16 -13.74 -0.19
C ALA A 110 14.47 -12.71 0.90
N GLN A 111 13.65 -11.66 1.03
CA GLN A 111 13.75 -10.65 2.08
C GLN A 111 12.93 -10.99 3.33
N GLY A 112 12.19 -12.08 3.32
CA GLY A 112 11.35 -12.50 4.45
C GLY A 112 10.00 -11.80 4.55
N ILE A 113 9.53 -11.23 3.44
CA ILE A 113 8.27 -10.48 3.39
C ILE A 113 7.17 -11.27 2.68
#